data_d96abc33041ed78e879d277fe6254829
#
_entry.id   d96abc33041ed78e879d277fe6254829
#
_cell.length_a   1.000
_cell.length_b   1.000
_cell.length_c   1.000
_cell.angle_alpha   90.00
_cell.angle_beta   90.00
_cell.angle_gamma   90.00
#
_symmetry.space_group_name_H-M   'P 1'
#
loop_
_entity.id
_entity.type
_entity.pdbx_description
1 polymer ?
#
loop_
_entity_poly.entity_id
_entity_poly.type
_entity_poly.pdbx_seq_one_letter_code
_entity_poly.pdbx_strand_id
1 'polypeptide(L)'
;LAGHTSLEAGRDLVQGADVTASAAGKTLELVAGRDLVMAAGSVTQSRDGHLLLSAGGDVTITTLSAGAGSVSVTAGGSLIDGDSDANGAAVADITAAGLILQAGAGIGSAANHLETSVATLAANAGALFISERDGLAVDRVAVQVNRVGADASVTAVGMSAEDLSASAAGAVVLEVAAGDLTIQAGTASTAGVVVGSGALRLQAQGGALTLHAGVLSQGGSLSLLAAGALTQAAGAAVSTTGAGTIDLESGA
;
A
#
# COMPACT_ATOMS: atom_id res chain seq x y z
N LEU A 1 12.42 17.13 14.11
CA LEU A 1 13.02 17.92 13.03
C LEU A 1 12.01 18.99 12.57
N ALA A 2 12.44 20.25 12.44
CA ALA A 2 11.52 21.35 12.09
C ALA A 2 11.47 21.66 10.58
N GLY A 3 12.30 21.01 9.77
CA GLY A 3 12.40 21.19 8.32
C GLY A 3 12.00 19.94 7.55
N HIS A 4 12.06 20.05 6.22
CA HIS A 4 12.12 18.88 5.37
C HIS A 4 13.40 18.11 5.69
N THR A 5 13.34 16.79 5.64
CA THR A 5 14.45 15.94 6.05
C THR A 5 14.62 14.81 5.06
N SER A 6 15.85 14.62 4.58
CA SER A 6 16.25 13.47 3.78
C SER A 6 17.36 12.73 4.49
N LEU A 7 17.19 11.43 4.65
CA LEU A 7 18.20 10.49 5.15
C LEU A 7 18.56 9.56 4.00
N GLU A 8 19.82 9.56 3.61
CA GLU A 8 20.30 8.76 2.49
C GLU A 8 21.50 7.92 2.90
N ALA A 9 21.46 6.64 2.58
CA ALA A 9 22.55 5.71 2.76
C ALA A 9 22.89 5.02 1.44
N GLY A 10 24.17 5.05 1.04
CA GLY A 10 24.62 4.39 -0.19
C GLY A 10 24.52 2.86 -0.17
N ARG A 11 24.28 2.27 1.00
CA ARG A 11 24.06 0.84 1.20
C ARG A 11 22.81 0.64 2.08
N ASP A 12 22.98 0.30 3.33
CA ASP A 12 21.88 0.01 4.25
C ASP A 12 21.55 1.24 5.09
N LEU A 13 20.27 1.50 5.28
CA LEU A 13 19.76 2.47 6.23
C LEU A 13 19.07 1.70 7.36
N VAL A 14 19.63 1.79 8.56
CA VAL A 14 19.04 1.18 9.75
C VAL A 14 18.54 2.28 10.67
N GLN A 15 17.25 2.33 10.85
CA GLN A 15 16.61 3.27 11.77
C GLN A 15 16.43 2.60 13.13
N GLY A 16 17.25 2.99 14.10
CA GLY A 16 17.22 2.45 15.47
C GLY A 16 16.43 3.32 16.47
N ALA A 17 15.82 4.41 16.03
CA ALA A 17 15.04 5.34 16.85
C ALA A 17 14.05 6.12 15.97
N ASP A 18 13.14 6.85 16.60
CA ASP A 18 12.11 7.62 15.88
C ASP A 18 12.68 8.72 15.01
N VAL A 19 12.12 8.86 13.82
CA VAL A 19 12.40 9.96 12.89
C VAL A 19 11.12 10.78 12.74
N THR A 20 11.14 12.02 13.25
CA THR A 20 9.95 12.86 13.31
C THR A 20 10.17 14.21 12.63
N ALA A 21 9.32 14.57 11.66
CA ALA A 21 9.15 15.93 11.18
C ALA A 21 8.04 16.61 12.02
N SER A 22 8.44 17.43 12.99
CA SER A 22 7.51 18.00 13.98
C SER A 22 6.73 19.22 13.48
N ALA A 23 7.21 19.90 12.44
CA ALA A 23 6.49 21.04 11.87
C ALA A 23 5.49 20.57 10.80
N ALA A 24 4.32 21.20 10.80
CA ALA A 24 3.23 20.84 9.88
C ALA A 24 3.64 20.93 8.40
N GLY A 25 3.23 19.95 7.60
CA GLY A 25 3.49 19.89 6.17
C GLY A 25 4.97 19.62 5.79
N LYS A 26 5.84 19.31 6.75
CA LYS A 26 7.23 18.96 6.46
C LYS A 26 7.35 17.48 6.09
N THR A 27 8.10 17.22 5.04
CA THR A 27 8.25 15.89 4.44
C THR A 27 9.49 15.17 4.98
N LEU A 28 9.41 13.86 5.04
CA LEU A 28 10.55 12.98 5.31
C LEU A 28 10.81 12.09 4.10
N GLU A 29 12.09 11.91 3.82
CA GLU A 29 12.57 11.00 2.81
C GLU A 29 13.67 10.11 3.39
N LEU A 30 13.52 8.80 3.24
CA LEU A 30 14.50 7.79 3.64
C LEU A 30 14.88 6.97 2.42
N VAL A 31 16.16 6.98 2.05
CA VAL A 31 16.64 6.28 0.86
C VAL A 31 17.80 5.37 1.21
N ALA A 32 17.73 4.11 0.84
CA ALA A 32 18.78 3.13 0.99
C ALA A 32 19.20 2.58 -0.37
N GLY A 33 20.51 2.49 -0.62
CA GLY A 33 21.02 1.86 -1.84
C GLY A 33 20.79 0.35 -1.88
N ARG A 34 20.68 -0.31 -0.71
CA ARG A 34 20.35 -1.71 -0.56
C ARG A 34 19.10 -1.88 0.32
N ASP A 35 19.24 -2.07 1.61
CA ASP A 35 18.11 -2.39 2.48
C ASP A 35 17.79 -1.23 3.43
N LEU A 36 16.49 -1.00 3.66
CA LEU A 36 16.00 -0.09 4.68
C LEU A 36 15.35 -0.91 5.78
N VAL A 37 15.83 -0.77 7.01
CA VAL A 37 15.35 -1.55 8.14
C VAL A 37 14.98 -0.62 9.29
N MET A 38 13.72 -0.61 9.67
CA MET A 38 13.25 0.00 10.90
C MET A 38 13.34 -1.03 12.04
N ALA A 39 13.98 -0.65 13.14
CA ALA A 39 14.06 -1.49 14.32
C ALA A 39 12.69 -1.60 15.00
N ALA A 40 12.45 -2.72 15.68
CA ALA A 40 11.18 -2.95 16.38
C ALA A 40 10.79 -1.78 17.29
N GLY A 41 9.57 -1.28 17.11
CA GLY A 41 9.01 -0.16 17.86
C GLY A 41 9.49 1.23 17.43
N SER A 42 10.36 1.37 16.41
CA SER A 42 10.72 2.69 15.87
C SER A 42 9.61 3.24 14.99
N VAL A 43 9.45 4.56 15.00
CA VAL A 43 8.41 5.28 14.27
C VAL A 43 9.02 6.27 13.29
N THR A 44 8.54 6.29 12.06
CA THR A 44 8.79 7.39 11.11
C THR A 44 7.51 8.19 10.94
N GLN A 45 7.52 9.46 11.35
CA GLN A 45 6.31 10.25 11.31
C GLN A 45 6.51 11.68 10.83
N SER A 46 5.50 12.20 10.15
CA SER A 46 5.36 13.61 9.80
C SER A 46 4.07 14.17 10.38
N ARG A 47 4.02 15.49 10.52
CA ARG A 47 2.82 16.22 10.92
C ARG A 47 2.14 16.73 9.64
N ASP A 48 1.29 15.89 9.04
CA ASP A 48 0.54 16.19 7.81
C ASP A 48 1.42 16.42 6.56
N GLY A 49 2.71 16.06 6.63
CA GLY A 49 3.61 16.03 5.49
C GLY A 49 3.68 14.64 4.87
N HIS A 50 4.16 14.55 3.63
CA HIS A 50 4.35 13.27 2.96
C HIS A 50 5.60 12.54 3.44
N LEU A 51 5.55 11.22 3.40
CA LEU A 51 6.69 10.32 3.65
C LEU A 51 7.05 9.59 2.36
N LEU A 52 8.34 9.45 2.07
CA LEU A 52 8.86 8.63 0.99
C LEU A 52 9.97 7.74 1.53
N LEU A 53 9.78 6.43 1.43
CA LEU A 53 10.79 5.43 1.74
C LEU A 53 11.16 4.67 0.47
N SER A 54 12.45 4.51 0.20
CA SER A 54 12.91 3.77 -0.98
C SER A 54 14.15 2.96 -0.68
N ALA A 55 14.17 1.70 -1.10
CA ALA A 55 15.34 0.83 -1.03
C ALA A 55 15.55 0.08 -2.35
N GLY A 56 16.83 -0.13 -2.71
CA GLY A 56 17.18 -0.98 -3.84
C GLY A 56 16.95 -2.47 -3.59
N GLY A 57 16.94 -2.90 -2.33
CA GLY A 57 16.61 -4.24 -1.83
C GLY A 57 15.30 -4.24 -1.05
N ASP A 58 15.32 -4.83 0.15
CA ASP A 58 14.13 -4.95 0.99
C ASP A 58 13.88 -3.68 1.82
N VAL A 59 12.61 -3.45 2.12
CA VAL A 59 12.18 -2.45 3.10
C VAL A 59 11.47 -3.18 4.23
N THR A 60 11.99 -3.08 5.45
CA THR A 60 11.31 -3.54 6.67
C THR A 60 10.80 -2.33 7.42
N ILE A 61 9.50 -2.27 7.64
CA ILE A 61 8.85 -1.17 8.37
C ILE A 61 8.26 -1.66 9.68
N THR A 62 8.04 -0.74 10.60
CA THR A 62 7.27 -0.96 11.82
C THR A 62 6.11 0.02 11.87
N THR A 63 6.36 1.32 12.05
CA THR A 63 5.26 2.29 12.08
C THR A 63 5.58 3.53 11.24
N LEU A 64 4.71 3.82 10.27
CA LEU A 64 4.73 5.02 9.44
C LEU A 64 3.46 5.85 9.69
N SER A 65 3.61 7.13 10.01
CA SER A 65 2.45 8.01 10.22
C SER A 65 2.63 9.35 9.50
N ALA A 66 1.75 9.63 8.56
CA ALA A 66 1.77 10.87 7.77
C ALA A 66 0.61 11.84 8.11
N GLY A 67 -0.30 11.46 9.03
CA GLY A 67 -1.48 12.28 9.32
C GLY A 67 -2.33 12.50 8.07
N ALA A 68 -2.59 13.75 7.69
CA ALA A 68 -3.28 14.09 6.43
C ALA A 68 -2.38 14.01 5.19
N GLY A 69 -1.09 13.74 5.35
CA GLY A 69 -0.16 13.47 4.25
C GLY A 69 -0.32 12.06 3.70
N SER A 70 0.44 11.77 2.64
CA SER A 70 0.47 10.45 2.01
C SER A 70 1.84 9.80 2.17
N VAL A 71 1.88 8.48 2.08
CA VAL A 71 3.10 7.66 2.18
C VAL A 71 3.38 6.99 0.85
N SER A 72 4.65 6.94 0.45
CA SER A 72 5.13 6.10 -0.64
C SER A 72 6.25 5.20 -0.13
N VAL A 73 6.12 3.89 -0.33
CA VAL A 73 7.17 2.92 -0.04
C VAL A 73 7.51 2.16 -1.30
N THR A 74 8.79 2.17 -1.68
CA THR A 74 9.32 1.42 -2.83
C THR A 74 10.43 0.49 -2.38
N ALA A 75 10.27 -0.81 -2.60
CA ALA A 75 11.28 -1.84 -2.37
C ALA A 75 11.65 -2.51 -3.68
N GLY A 76 12.95 -2.60 -4.02
CA GLY A 76 13.40 -3.41 -5.14
C GLY A 76 13.20 -4.92 -4.91
N GLY A 77 13.22 -5.34 -3.65
CA GLY A 77 12.86 -6.67 -3.14
C GLY A 77 11.46 -6.70 -2.55
N SER A 78 11.35 -7.06 -1.28
CA SER A 78 10.10 -7.17 -0.53
C SER A 78 9.86 -5.97 0.38
N LEU A 79 8.59 -5.62 0.58
CA LEU A 79 8.15 -4.81 1.71
C LEU A 79 7.69 -5.75 2.82
N ILE A 80 8.41 -5.70 3.93
CA ILE A 80 8.27 -6.62 5.06
C ILE A 80 7.66 -5.84 6.23
N ASP A 81 6.61 -6.38 6.79
CA ASP A 81 6.12 -5.97 8.08
C ASP A 81 7.10 -6.45 9.15
N GLY A 82 7.66 -5.53 9.90
CA GLY A 82 8.77 -5.73 10.84
C GLY A 82 8.33 -5.99 12.27
N ASP A 83 7.05 -6.01 12.55
CA ASP A 83 6.54 -6.45 13.84
C ASP A 83 6.02 -7.90 13.77
N SER A 84 5.41 -8.38 14.80
CA SER A 84 4.97 -9.78 14.90
C SER A 84 3.55 -9.88 15.42
N ASP A 85 2.74 -8.89 15.12
CA ASP A 85 1.35 -8.90 15.52
C ASP A 85 0.51 -9.84 14.64
N ALA A 86 -0.75 -10.00 14.97
CA ALA A 86 -1.64 -10.88 14.21
C ALA A 86 -2.27 -10.12 13.03
N ASN A 87 -2.47 -10.80 11.92
CA ASN A 87 -3.20 -10.26 10.76
C ASN A 87 -4.50 -9.59 11.20
N GLY A 88 -4.72 -8.35 10.76
CA GLY A 88 -5.89 -7.56 11.16
C GLY A 88 -5.79 -6.99 12.58
N ALA A 89 -4.58 -6.82 13.10
CA ALA A 89 -4.34 -6.19 14.39
C ALA A 89 -4.96 -4.79 14.49
N ALA A 90 -5.27 -4.39 15.71
CA ALA A 90 -5.90 -3.09 15.97
C ALA A 90 -4.95 -1.90 15.71
N VAL A 91 -3.65 -2.14 15.57
CA VAL A 91 -2.62 -1.15 15.30
C VAL A 91 -2.21 -1.26 13.84
N ALA A 92 -2.24 -0.13 13.12
CA ALA A 92 -1.80 -0.08 11.74
C ALA A 92 -0.31 0.29 11.66
N ASP A 93 0.44 -0.42 10.82
CA ASP A 93 1.82 -0.07 10.49
C ASP A 93 1.90 1.23 9.71
N ILE A 94 0.91 1.48 8.85
CA ILE A 94 0.86 2.68 8.03
C ILE A 94 -0.46 3.41 8.25
N THR A 95 -0.34 4.67 8.73
CA THR A 95 -1.48 5.59 8.83
C THR A 95 -1.24 6.82 7.96
N ALA A 96 -2.12 7.06 6.97
CA ALA A 96 -1.97 8.17 6.02
C ALA A 96 -3.30 8.49 5.30
N ALA A 97 -3.39 9.61 4.60
CA ALA A 97 -4.50 9.86 3.70
C ALA A 97 -4.44 9.02 2.42
N GLY A 98 -3.24 8.83 1.86
CA GLY A 98 -3.01 8.00 0.67
C GLY A 98 -1.74 7.18 0.79
N LEU A 99 -1.71 6.02 0.13
CA LEU A 99 -0.62 5.09 0.20
C LEU A 99 -0.23 4.57 -1.19
N ILE A 100 1.05 4.69 -1.52
CA ILE A 100 1.67 4.01 -2.67
C ILE A 100 2.58 2.92 -2.15
N LEU A 101 2.38 1.69 -2.59
CA LEU A 101 3.23 0.55 -2.30
C LEU A 101 3.77 -0.07 -3.60
N GLN A 102 5.08 -0.18 -3.72
CA GLN A 102 5.73 -0.83 -4.85
C GLN A 102 6.80 -1.80 -4.34
N ALA A 103 6.70 -3.06 -4.73
CA ALA A 103 7.70 -4.08 -4.38
C ALA A 103 8.01 -4.98 -5.57
N GLY A 104 9.30 -5.26 -5.77
CA GLY A 104 9.73 -6.20 -6.81
C GLY A 104 9.34 -7.64 -6.52
N ALA A 105 9.23 -8.01 -5.26
CA ALA A 105 8.81 -9.34 -4.82
C ALA A 105 7.42 -9.29 -4.17
N GLY A 106 7.32 -9.12 -2.86
CA GLY A 106 6.04 -9.16 -2.16
C GLY A 106 5.84 -8.00 -1.18
N ILE A 107 4.59 -7.78 -0.80
CA ILE A 107 4.16 -6.85 0.25
C ILE A 107 3.46 -7.67 1.32
N GLY A 108 3.98 -7.63 2.55
CA GLY A 108 3.51 -8.51 3.62
C GLY A 108 3.67 -10.00 3.30
N SER A 109 3.01 -10.84 4.04
CA SER A 109 2.96 -12.29 3.82
C SER A 109 1.62 -12.87 4.26
N ALA A 110 1.32 -14.12 3.89
CA ALA A 110 0.10 -14.79 4.34
C ALA A 110 0.04 -15.01 5.87
N ALA A 111 1.19 -14.98 6.53
CA ALA A 111 1.28 -15.15 7.99
C ALA A 111 1.36 -13.82 8.73
N ASN A 112 1.72 -12.74 8.06
CA ASN A 112 1.87 -11.39 8.59
C ASN A 112 1.49 -10.42 7.48
N HIS A 113 0.25 -9.95 7.48
CA HIS A 113 -0.22 -8.94 6.54
C HIS A 113 0.39 -7.60 6.92
N LEU A 114 0.48 -6.69 5.98
CA LEU A 114 0.77 -5.30 6.26
C LEU A 114 -0.53 -4.62 6.71
N GLU A 115 -0.57 -4.09 7.93
CA GLU A 115 -1.73 -3.43 8.50
C GLU A 115 -1.75 -1.95 8.12
N THR A 116 -2.88 -1.50 7.57
CA THR A 116 -3.00 -0.13 7.11
C THR A 116 -4.26 0.57 7.65
N SER A 117 -4.21 1.90 7.74
CA SER A 117 -5.36 2.78 7.98
C SER A 117 -5.21 3.97 7.04
N VAL A 118 -5.73 3.82 5.81
CA VAL A 118 -5.56 4.79 4.73
C VAL A 118 -6.86 4.96 3.92
N ALA A 119 -7.12 6.16 3.43
CA ALA A 119 -8.31 6.39 2.62
C ALA A 119 -8.17 5.89 1.17
N THR A 120 -6.95 5.93 0.62
CA THR A 120 -6.69 5.56 -0.78
C THR A 120 -5.40 4.77 -0.92
N LEU A 121 -5.44 3.69 -1.68
CA LEU A 121 -4.32 2.79 -1.95
C LEU A 121 -4.07 2.64 -3.45
N ALA A 122 -2.80 2.71 -3.83
CA ALA A 122 -2.28 2.21 -5.10
C ALA A 122 -1.14 1.23 -4.80
N ALA A 123 -1.15 0.02 -5.37
CA ALA A 123 -0.15 -0.99 -5.05
C ALA A 123 0.26 -1.84 -6.26
N ASN A 124 1.57 -2.11 -6.35
CA ASN A 124 2.14 -3.02 -7.35
C ASN A 124 3.17 -3.93 -6.70
N ALA A 125 3.00 -5.25 -6.82
CA ALA A 125 3.95 -6.23 -6.28
C ALA A 125 3.87 -7.58 -7.01
N GLY A 126 4.77 -8.52 -6.65
CA GLY A 126 4.67 -9.92 -7.06
C GLY A 126 3.56 -10.67 -6.32
N ALA A 127 3.43 -10.43 -5.02
CA ALA A 127 2.34 -10.90 -4.15
C ALA A 127 1.96 -9.78 -3.18
N LEU A 128 0.74 -9.81 -2.64
CA LEU A 128 0.26 -8.71 -1.81
C LEU A 128 -0.67 -9.24 -0.72
N PHE A 129 -0.36 -8.90 0.53
CA PHE A 129 -1.15 -9.24 1.71
C PHE A 129 -1.32 -8.00 2.56
N ILE A 130 -2.52 -7.41 2.53
CA ILE A 130 -2.84 -6.17 3.23
C ILE A 130 -4.15 -6.34 4.02
N SER A 131 -4.11 -5.89 5.27
CA SER A 131 -5.27 -5.72 6.13
C SER A 131 -5.52 -4.23 6.36
N GLU A 132 -6.55 -3.70 5.74
CA GLU A 132 -6.96 -2.31 5.93
C GLU A 132 -7.99 -2.22 7.06
N ARG A 133 -7.79 -1.28 7.95
CA ARG A 133 -8.59 -1.14 9.15
C ARG A 133 -9.95 -0.47 8.92
N ASP A 134 -9.96 0.55 8.07
CA ASP A 134 -11.11 1.43 7.84
C ASP A 134 -11.64 1.25 6.40
N GLY A 135 -12.48 2.15 5.90
CA GLY A 135 -12.94 2.12 4.51
C GLY A 135 -11.82 2.52 3.53
N LEU A 136 -11.74 1.83 2.40
CA LEU A 136 -10.66 1.97 1.42
C LEU A 136 -11.15 2.21 0.01
N ALA A 137 -10.49 3.12 -0.71
CA ALA A 137 -10.56 3.20 -2.17
C ALA A 137 -9.24 2.73 -2.80
N VAL A 138 -9.30 1.75 -3.71
CA VAL A 138 -8.21 1.49 -4.65
C VAL A 138 -8.36 2.51 -5.78
N ASP A 139 -7.39 3.42 -5.91
CA ASP A 139 -7.44 4.56 -6.83
C ASP A 139 -6.04 5.16 -7.01
N ARG A 140 -5.97 6.27 -7.71
CA ARG A 140 -4.73 7.02 -7.89
C ARG A 140 -4.29 7.73 -6.61
N VAL A 141 -3.01 7.58 -6.28
CA VAL A 141 -2.33 8.31 -5.21
C VAL A 141 -1.13 9.06 -5.77
N ALA A 142 -0.87 10.26 -5.25
CA ALA A 142 0.33 11.03 -5.55
C ALA A 142 1.00 11.47 -4.25
N VAL A 143 2.31 11.32 -4.21
CA VAL A 143 3.17 11.71 -3.07
C VAL A 143 4.26 12.62 -3.59
N GLN A 144 4.51 13.74 -2.92
CA GLN A 144 5.62 14.64 -3.24
C GLN A 144 6.37 15.00 -1.96
N VAL A 145 7.64 14.71 -1.91
CA VAL A 145 8.52 15.10 -0.82
C VAL A 145 9.52 16.17 -1.30
N ASN A 146 10.08 16.90 -0.35
CA ASN A 146 11.12 17.87 -0.61
C ASN A 146 12.45 17.28 -0.13
N ARG A 147 13.24 16.79 -1.07
CA ARG A 147 14.58 16.25 -0.83
C ARG A 147 15.54 17.37 -0.47
N VAL A 148 16.30 17.18 0.59
CA VAL A 148 17.36 18.08 1.02
C VAL A 148 18.69 17.53 0.52
N GLY A 149 19.33 18.23 -0.42
CA GLY A 149 20.64 17.85 -0.98
C GLY A 149 21.79 18.13 -0.01
N ALA A 150 22.95 17.57 -0.33
CA ALA A 150 24.19 17.77 0.45
C ALA A 150 24.68 19.22 0.49
N ASP A 151 24.27 20.03 -0.47
CA ASP A 151 24.52 21.47 -0.57
C ASP A 151 23.41 22.32 0.10
N ALA A 152 22.50 21.67 0.86
CA ALA A 152 21.32 22.25 1.47
C ALA A 152 20.26 22.78 0.45
N SER A 153 20.41 22.48 -0.83
CA SER A 153 19.34 22.72 -1.81
C SER A 153 18.09 21.87 -1.49
N VAL A 154 16.92 22.36 -1.89
CA VAL A 154 15.66 21.64 -1.71
C VAL A 154 15.03 21.41 -3.07
N THR A 155 14.81 20.14 -3.42
CA THR A 155 14.20 19.72 -4.69
C THR A 155 12.95 18.87 -4.44
N ALA A 156 11.90 19.10 -5.22
CA ALA A 156 10.70 18.27 -5.16
C ALA A 156 10.95 16.92 -5.84
N VAL A 157 10.61 15.83 -5.15
CA VAL A 157 10.61 14.46 -5.66
C VAL A 157 9.20 13.92 -5.57
N GLY A 158 8.62 13.58 -6.72
CA GLY A 158 7.24 13.12 -6.82
C GLY A 158 7.13 11.66 -7.24
N MET A 159 6.18 10.95 -6.63
CA MET A 159 5.73 9.61 -7.02
C MET A 159 4.24 9.64 -7.27
N SER A 160 3.77 8.89 -8.25
CA SER A 160 2.34 8.63 -8.44
C SER A 160 2.14 7.20 -8.90
N ALA A 161 1.10 6.58 -8.39
CA ALA A 161 0.66 5.25 -8.80
C ALA A 161 -0.87 5.22 -8.81
N GLU A 162 -1.43 4.25 -9.49
CA GLU A 162 -2.86 4.00 -9.55
C GLU A 162 -3.10 2.50 -9.57
N ASP A 163 -4.31 2.11 -9.20
CA ASP A 163 -4.78 0.72 -9.26
C ASP A 163 -4.03 -0.24 -8.32
N LEU A 164 -4.49 -1.47 -8.28
CA LEU A 164 -3.82 -2.57 -7.61
C LEU A 164 -3.38 -3.59 -8.66
N SER A 165 -2.11 -3.92 -8.68
CA SER A 165 -1.60 -4.89 -9.64
C SER A 165 -0.61 -5.88 -9.02
N ALA A 166 -0.69 -7.13 -9.48
CA ALA A 166 0.27 -8.17 -9.15
C ALA A 166 0.69 -8.91 -10.42
N SER A 167 2.00 -8.92 -10.70
CA SER A 167 2.52 -9.37 -12.00
C SER A 167 2.82 -10.87 -12.09
N ALA A 168 2.85 -11.59 -10.96
CA ALA A 168 3.30 -12.97 -10.91
C ALA A 168 2.19 -13.96 -10.53
N ALA A 169 2.57 -15.21 -10.25
CA ALA A 169 1.69 -16.22 -9.67
C ALA A 169 1.43 -16.02 -8.16
N GLY A 170 1.88 -14.90 -7.59
CA GLY A 170 1.69 -14.58 -6.18
C GLY A 170 0.23 -14.27 -5.85
N ALA A 171 -0.20 -14.70 -4.68
CA ALA A 171 -1.54 -14.40 -4.20
C ALA A 171 -1.69 -12.90 -3.86
N VAL A 172 -2.91 -12.39 -4.05
CA VAL A 172 -3.29 -11.06 -3.62
C VAL A 172 -4.45 -11.18 -2.62
N VAL A 173 -4.25 -10.66 -1.44
CA VAL A 173 -5.25 -10.59 -0.38
C VAL A 173 -5.35 -9.13 0.07
N LEU A 174 -6.52 -8.55 -0.08
CA LEU A 174 -6.86 -7.24 0.45
C LEU A 174 -8.15 -7.38 1.27
N GLU A 175 -8.01 -7.19 2.56
CA GLU A 175 -9.11 -7.27 3.52
C GLU A 175 -9.34 -5.91 4.15
N VAL A 176 -10.59 -5.44 4.13
CA VAL A 176 -11.03 -4.20 4.78
C VAL A 176 -11.88 -4.59 5.98
N ALA A 177 -11.35 -4.36 7.18
CA ALA A 177 -11.97 -4.84 8.43
C ALA A 177 -13.26 -4.08 8.75
N ALA A 178 -13.29 -2.76 8.51
CA ALA A 178 -14.46 -1.93 8.75
C ALA A 178 -14.69 -0.96 7.59
N GLY A 179 -15.97 -0.61 7.30
CA GLY A 179 -16.32 0.28 6.20
C GLY A 179 -16.31 -0.40 4.84
N ASP A 180 -16.34 0.40 3.80
CA ASP A 180 -16.53 -0.06 2.41
C ASP A 180 -15.17 -0.22 1.70
N LEU A 181 -15.11 -1.16 0.75
CA LEU A 181 -14.05 -1.25 -0.24
C LEU A 181 -14.57 -0.80 -1.60
N THR A 182 -13.91 0.20 -2.17
CA THR A 182 -14.27 0.72 -3.49
C THR A 182 -13.10 0.52 -4.47
N ILE A 183 -13.37 -0.04 -5.63
CA ILE A 183 -12.40 -0.19 -6.72
C ILE A 183 -12.73 0.86 -7.79
N GLN A 184 -11.85 1.85 -7.95
CA GLN A 184 -11.94 2.90 -8.95
C GLN A 184 -11.07 2.57 -10.17
N ALA A 185 -11.36 3.20 -11.30
CA ALA A 185 -10.45 3.17 -12.44
C ALA A 185 -9.40 4.26 -12.27
N GLY A 186 -8.14 3.91 -12.47
CA GLY A 186 -7.10 4.90 -12.67
C GLY A 186 -7.28 5.69 -13.97
N THR A 187 -6.33 6.53 -14.28
CA THR A 187 -6.36 7.35 -15.50
C THR A 187 -5.86 6.59 -16.73
N ALA A 188 -5.09 5.54 -16.55
CA ALA A 188 -4.43 4.80 -17.62
C ALA A 188 -5.17 3.51 -18.03
N SER A 189 -6.08 3.00 -17.19
CA SER A 189 -6.77 1.74 -17.45
C SER A 189 -8.24 1.78 -17.05
N THR A 190 -9.04 0.87 -17.61
CA THR A 190 -10.44 0.65 -17.20
C THR A 190 -10.57 -0.40 -16.09
N ALA A 191 -9.46 -1.01 -15.69
CA ALA A 191 -9.39 -2.00 -14.61
C ALA A 191 -8.71 -1.36 -13.40
N GLY A 192 -9.35 -1.43 -12.25
CA GLY A 192 -8.77 -0.98 -10.98
C GLY A 192 -7.97 -2.06 -10.27
N VAL A 193 -8.16 -3.34 -10.66
CA VAL A 193 -7.37 -4.47 -10.14
C VAL A 193 -6.98 -5.39 -11.29
N VAL A 194 -5.67 -5.65 -11.43
CA VAL A 194 -5.13 -6.59 -12.42
C VAL A 194 -4.15 -7.54 -11.75
N VAL A 195 -4.45 -8.82 -11.74
CA VAL A 195 -3.57 -9.84 -11.15
C VAL A 195 -3.14 -10.87 -12.18
N GLY A 196 -1.95 -11.42 -11.98
CA GLY A 196 -1.42 -12.50 -12.78
C GLY A 196 -2.17 -13.81 -12.59
N SER A 197 -1.47 -14.93 -12.54
CA SER A 197 -2.07 -16.26 -12.36
C SER A 197 -2.30 -16.66 -10.90
N GLY A 198 -1.92 -15.83 -9.93
CA GLY A 198 -2.21 -16.05 -8.52
C GLY A 198 -3.68 -15.85 -8.17
N ALA A 199 -4.11 -16.39 -7.04
CA ALA A 199 -5.44 -16.15 -6.53
C ALA A 199 -5.61 -14.70 -6.02
N LEU A 200 -6.79 -14.13 -6.21
CA LEU A 200 -7.17 -12.82 -5.67
C LEU A 200 -8.32 -12.99 -4.69
N ARG A 201 -8.18 -12.37 -3.52
CA ARG A 201 -9.27 -12.14 -2.57
C ARG A 201 -9.40 -10.65 -2.29
N LEU A 202 -10.57 -10.10 -2.54
CA LEU A 202 -10.99 -8.78 -2.08
C LEU A 202 -12.13 -8.96 -1.09
N GLN A 203 -11.99 -8.43 0.11
CA GLN A 203 -13.00 -8.61 1.15
C GLN A 203 -13.29 -7.30 1.89
N ALA A 204 -14.56 -6.88 1.90
CA ALA A 204 -15.09 -5.87 2.81
C ALA A 204 -15.80 -6.58 3.97
N GLN A 205 -15.11 -6.72 5.10
CA GLN A 205 -15.61 -7.48 6.26
C GLN A 205 -16.69 -6.74 7.06
N GLY A 206 -16.69 -5.40 6.98
CA GLY A 206 -17.63 -4.56 7.72
C GLY A 206 -18.53 -3.68 6.84
N GLY A 207 -18.45 -3.77 5.51
CA GLY A 207 -19.15 -2.87 4.60
C GLY A 207 -19.47 -3.45 3.23
N ALA A 208 -19.72 -2.55 2.29
CA ALA A 208 -19.97 -2.89 0.89
C ALA A 208 -18.68 -3.02 0.07
N LEU A 209 -18.72 -3.83 -0.98
CA LEU A 209 -17.73 -3.85 -2.05
C LEU A 209 -18.33 -3.23 -3.31
N THR A 210 -17.78 -2.11 -3.75
CA THR A 210 -18.26 -1.39 -4.93
C THR A 210 -17.20 -1.38 -6.03
N LEU A 211 -17.57 -1.91 -7.19
CA LEU A 211 -16.71 -1.97 -8.37
C LEU A 211 -17.13 -0.89 -9.38
N HIS A 212 -16.39 0.20 -9.47
CA HIS A 212 -16.48 1.19 -10.55
C HIS A 212 -15.54 0.86 -11.70
N ALA A 213 -14.56 -0.01 -11.47
CA ALA A 213 -13.58 -0.48 -12.44
C ALA A 213 -13.47 -1.99 -12.46
N GLY A 214 -12.85 -2.54 -13.50
CA GLY A 214 -12.69 -3.98 -13.68
C GLY A 214 -11.78 -4.63 -12.63
N VAL A 215 -12.05 -5.90 -12.34
CA VAL A 215 -11.20 -6.81 -11.56
C VAL A 215 -10.83 -7.98 -12.47
N LEU A 216 -9.58 -8.01 -12.91
CA LEU A 216 -9.11 -8.92 -13.96
C LEU A 216 -8.03 -9.86 -13.43
N SER A 217 -8.17 -11.16 -13.71
CA SER A 217 -7.12 -12.16 -13.45
C SER A 217 -6.66 -12.81 -14.76
N GLN A 218 -5.35 -13.07 -14.85
CA GLN A 218 -4.74 -13.74 -15.98
C GLN A 218 -4.60 -15.25 -15.76
N GLY A 219 -5.52 -15.86 -15.01
CA GLY A 219 -5.55 -17.32 -14.81
C GLY A 219 -5.85 -17.77 -13.38
N GLY A 220 -5.71 -16.89 -12.37
CA GLY A 220 -6.04 -17.18 -10.98
C GLY A 220 -7.54 -17.12 -10.70
N SER A 221 -7.95 -17.76 -9.61
CA SER A 221 -9.31 -17.65 -9.11
C SER A 221 -9.52 -16.32 -8.39
N LEU A 222 -10.74 -15.77 -8.51
CA LEU A 222 -11.17 -14.53 -7.89
C LEU A 222 -12.19 -14.83 -6.79
N SER A 223 -12.04 -14.24 -5.61
CA SER A 223 -13.01 -14.27 -4.54
C SER A 223 -13.28 -12.83 -4.09
N LEU A 224 -14.49 -12.35 -4.29
CA LEU A 224 -14.94 -11.00 -3.96
C LEU A 224 -16.07 -11.11 -2.94
N LEU A 225 -15.80 -10.67 -1.72
CA LEU A 225 -16.64 -10.88 -0.55
C LEU A 225 -17.03 -9.53 0.06
N ALA A 226 -18.30 -9.35 0.37
CA ALA A 226 -18.79 -8.18 1.09
C ALA A 226 -19.72 -8.59 2.22
N ALA A 227 -19.55 -8.05 3.42
CA ALA A 227 -20.53 -8.21 4.49
C ALA A 227 -21.82 -7.44 4.19
N GLY A 228 -21.73 -6.32 3.48
CA GLY A 228 -22.82 -5.55 2.93
C GLY A 228 -23.11 -5.90 1.47
N ALA A 229 -23.51 -4.91 0.71
CA ALA A 229 -23.79 -5.07 -0.71
C ALA A 229 -22.52 -5.26 -1.55
N LEU A 230 -22.57 -6.12 -2.56
CA LEU A 230 -21.61 -6.16 -3.65
C LEU A 230 -22.26 -5.51 -4.87
N THR A 231 -21.71 -4.39 -5.33
CA THR A 231 -22.24 -3.64 -6.46
C THR A 231 -21.20 -3.52 -7.57
N GLN A 232 -21.67 -3.60 -8.81
CA GLN A 232 -20.82 -3.52 -10.00
C GLN A 232 -21.41 -2.48 -10.95
N ALA A 233 -20.62 -1.46 -11.26
CA ALA A 233 -21.01 -0.44 -12.22
C ALA A 233 -21.03 -0.99 -13.66
N ALA A 234 -21.78 -0.33 -14.52
CA ALA A 234 -21.77 -0.66 -15.94
C ALA A 234 -20.36 -0.51 -16.53
N GLY A 235 -19.84 -1.55 -17.16
CA GLY A 235 -18.50 -1.59 -17.73
C GLY A 235 -17.38 -2.07 -16.79
N ALA A 236 -17.65 -2.20 -15.49
CA ALA A 236 -16.70 -2.79 -14.54
C ALA A 236 -16.72 -4.32 -14.67
N ALA A 237 -15.85 -4.90 -15.48
CA ALA A 237 -15.81 -6.33 -15.70
C ALA A 237 -15.12 -7.08 -14.55
N VAL A 238 -15.69 -8.18 -14.08
CA VAL A 238 -15.01 -9.17 -13.24
C VAL A 238 -14.72 -10.38 -14.12
N SER A 239 -13.46 -10.68 -14.36
CA SER A 239 -13.10 -11.77 -15.28
C SER A 239 -11.80 -12.46 -14.90
N THR A 240 -11.72 -13.76 -15.21
CA THR A 240 -10.50 -14.54 -15.18
C THR A 240 -10.32 -15.27 -16.50
N THR A 241 -9.09 -15.51 -16.91
CA THR A 241 -8.77 -16.33 -18.07
C THR A 241 -8.35 -17.74 -17.64
N GLY A 242 -8.41 -18.69 -18.55
CA GLY A 242 -7.97 -20.07 -18.29
C GLY A 242 -8.92 -20.83 -17.35
N ALA A 243 -8.38 -21.51 -16.34
CA ALA A 243 -9.11 -22.41 -15.44
C ALA A 243 -9.52 -21.76 -14.09
N GLY A 244 -9.28 -20.45 -13.94
CA GLY A 244 -9.67 -19.74 -12.72
C GLY A 244 -11.18 -19.70 -12.52
N THR A 245 -11.61 -19.68 -11.26
CA THR A 245 -13.02 -19.55 -10.86
C THR A 245 -13.33 -18.16 -10.35
N ILE A 246 -14.58 -17.77 -10.40
CA ILE A 246 -15.06 -16.51 -9.81
C ILE A 246 -16.09 -16.84 -8.75
N ASP A 247 -15.82 -16.37 -7.54
CA ASP A 247 -16.71 -16.46 -6.39
C ASP A 247 -17.11 -15.04 -5.97
N LEU A 248 -18.41 -14.76 -5.95
CA LEU A 248 -18.98 -13.47 -5.55
C LEU A 248 -19.97 -13.69 -4.42
N GLU A 249 -19.69 -13.11 -3.26
CA GLU A 249 -20.51 -13.27 -2.08
C GLU A 249 -20.87 -11.90 -1.49
N SER A 250 -22.15 -11.70 -1.20
CA SER A 250 -22.65 -10.50 -0.52
C SER A 250 -23.49 -10.89 0.68
N GLY A 251 -23.39 -10.09 1.74
CA GLY A 251 -24.32 -10.16 2.85
C GLY A 251 -25.75 -9.74 2.43
N ALA A 252 -26.74 -10.21 3.16
CA ALA A 252 -28.14 -9.86 2.95
C ALA A 252 -28.50 -8.55 3.70
#